data_33c987033261c71f59c051fd594dd4a7
#
_entry.id   33c987033261c71f59c051fd594dd4a7
#
_cell.length_a   1.000
_cell.length_b   1.000
_cell.length_c   1.000
_cell.angle_alpha   90.00
_cell.angle_beta   90.00
_cell.angle_gamma   90.00
#
_symmetry.space_group_name_H-M   'P 1'
#
loop_
_entity.id
_entity.type
_entity.pdbx_description
1 polymer ?
#
loop_
_entity_poly.entity_id
_entity_poly.type
_entity_poly.pdbx_seq_one_letter_code
_entity_poly.pdbx_strand_id
1 'polypeptide(L)'
;MAWMPEEERADSAQIRVAGIVEESIVDGPGLRLSLFVQGCPHHCPGCHNPQTHAFAGGTWMTAAEVLARFREDPLLAGITLTGGEPFCQAGPLCAVAAGVKADGKNVVTYTGYTLEQLEEMARQDAAVHRLLELTDLLVDGPFIEAQRDLDLLFRGSANQRLLDLRAWPAEVRPWETW
;
A
#
# COMPACT_ATOMS: atom_id res chain seq x y z
N MET A 1 13.67 25.39 6.10
CA MET A 1 13.61 23.93 5.96
C MET A 1 14.60 23.54 4.86
N ALA A 2 15.71 22.88 5.21
CA ALA A 2 16.76 22.58 4.24
C ALA A 2 16.23 21.56 3.22
N TRP A 3 16.43 21.83 1.93
CA TRP A 3 16.17 20.88 0.87
C TRP A 3 17.11 19.67 1.06
N MET A 4 16.54 18.48 1.25
CA MET A 4 17.27 17.22 1.29
C MET A 4 17.07 16.51 -0.04
N PRO A 5 18.12 15.92 -0.65
CA PRO A 5 17.99 15.05 -1.81
C PRO A 5 16.98 13.92 -1.56
N GLU A 6 16.34 13.46 -2.60
CA GLU A 6 15.30 12.40 -2.52
C GLU A 6 15.86 11.10 -1.92
N GLU A 7 17.12 10.78 -2.20
CA GLU A 7 17.86 9.65 -1.64
C GLU A 7 18.06 9.76 -0.12
N GLU A 8 18.41 10.93 0.40
CA GLU A 8 18.55 11.16 1.85
C GLU A 8 17.20 11.12 2.59
N ARG A 9 16.09 11.47 1.91
CA ARG A 9 14.74 11.33 2.47
C ARG A 9 14.31 9.86 2.58
N ALA A 10 14.70 9.02 1.62
CA ALA A 10 14.44 7.59 1.68
C ALA A 10 15.19 6.91 2.84
N ASP A 11 16.44 7.33 3.07
CA ASP A 11 17.25 6.79 4.17
C ASP A 11 16.72 7.15 5.57
N SER A 12 16.00 8.27 5.70
CA SER A 12 15.48 8.74 6.98
C SER A 12 14.00 8.40 7.23
N ALA A 13 13.26 8.00 6.20
CA ALA A 13 11.84 7.68 6.32
C ALA A 13 11.65 6.37 7.10
N GLN A 14 11.03 6.46 8.29
CA GLN A 14 10.79 5.34 9.18
C GLN A 14 9.36 4.81 9.00
N ILE A 15 9.25 3.51 8.76
CA ILE A 15 7.99 2.78 8.60
C ILE A 15 7.85 1.81 9.78
N ARG A 16 6.69 1.79 10.41
CA ARG A 16 6.36 0.75 11.38
C ARG A 16 5.79 -0.46 10.62
N VAL A 17 6.56 -1.54 10.58
CA VAL A 17 6.29 -2.73 9.79
C VAL A 17 5.78 -3.84 10.71
N ALA A 18 4.64 -4.45 10.36
CA ALA A 18 4.11 -5.63 11.03
C ALA A 18 4.73 -6.91 10.48
N GLY A 19 5.08 -6.93 9.20
CA GLY A 19 5.72 -8.07 8.55
C GLY A 19 5.99 -7.83 7.07
N ILE A 20 6.78 -8.71 6.48
CA ILE A 20 7.06 -8.74 5.05
C ILE A 20 6.87 -10.17 4.55
N VAL A 21 6.19 -10.33 3.43
CA VAL A 21 6.14 -11.55 2.64
C VAL A 21 6.90 -11.28 1.35
N GLU A 22 8.04 -11.94 1.17
CA GLU A 22 8.99 -11.64 0.10
C GLU A 22 8.47 -12.07 -1.29
N GLU A 23 7.68 -13.15 -1.34
CA GLU A 23 7.10 -13.70 -2.57
C GLU A 23 5.62 -14.00 -2.36
N SER A 24 4.73 -13.08 -2.75
CA SER A 24 3.28 -13.27 -2.70
C SER A 24 2.70 -13.29 -4.11
N ILE A 25 1.74 -14.19 -4.35
CA ILE A 25 0.95 -14.28 -5.57
C ILE A 25 -0.53 -13.98 -5.35
N VAL A 26 -0.92 -13.67 -4.10
CA VAL A 26 -2.32 -13.46 -3.71
C VAL A 26 -2.65 -12.00 -3.38
N ASP A 27 -1.63 -11.17 -3.20
CA ASP A 27 -1.77 -9.77 -2.78
C ASP A 27 -1.68 -8.79 -3.97
N GLY A 28 -2.10 -9.21 -5.13
CA GLY A 28 -2.08 -8.44 -6.36
C GLY A 28 -1.51 -9.21 -7.54
N PRO A 29 -1.50 -8.63 -8.74
CA PRO A 29 -1.07 -9.31 -9.96
C PRO A 29 0.45 -9.52 -10.01
N GLY A 30 0.87 -10.71 -10.42
CA GLY A 30 2.26 -11.11 -10.51
C GLY A 30 2.88 -11.50 -9.17
N LEU A 31 4.18 -11.81 -9.18
CA LEU A 31 4.95 -12.09 -7.97
C LEU A 31 5.30 -10.76 -7.29
N ARG A 32 5.06 -10.66 -5.98
CA ARG A 32 5.14 -9.39 -5.26
C ARG A 32 5.81 -9.53 -3.90
N LEU A 33 6.53 -8.49 -3.50
CA LEU A 33 6.82 -8.29 -2.09
C LEU A 33 5.62 -7.63 -1.42
N SER A 34 5.07 -8.23 -0.37
CA SER A 34 3.97 -7.65 0.40
C SER A 34 4.50 -7.07 1.71
N LEU A 35 4.39 -5.75 1.84
CA LEU A 35 4.75 -5.00 3.04
C LEU A 35 3.52 -4.76 3.90
N PHE A 36 3.47 -5.41 5.06
CA PHE A 36 2.39 -5.25 6.04
C PHE A 36 2.78 -4.17 7.03
N VAL A 37 2.08 -3.04 7.00
CA VAL A 37 2.32 -1.95 7.94
C VAL A 37 1.58 -2.18 9.25
N GLN A 38 2.09 -1.59 10.35
CA GLN A 38 1.50 -1.66 11.68
C GLN A 38 0.64 -0.42 11.95
N GLY A 39 -0.55 -0.64 12.51
CA GLY A 39 -1.54 0.38 12.87
C GLY A 39 -2.68 0.48 11.85
N CYS A 40 -3.91 0.36 12.33
CA CYS A 40 -5.11 0.47 11.51
C CYS A 40 -6.27 1.07 12.34
N PRO A 41 -6.93 2.14 11.87
CA PRO A 41 -8.05 2.74 12.57
C PRO A 41 -9.40 2.05 12.28
N HIS A 42 -9.47 1.16 11.29
CA HIS A 42 -10.75 0.64 10.79
C HIS A 42 -11.37 -0.44 11.68
N HIS A 43 -10.55 -1.30 12.32
CA HIS A 43 -11.01 -2.39 13.20
C HIS A 43 -12.12 -3.26 12.58
N CYS A 44 -12.02 -3.61 11.31
CA CYS A 44 -13.02 -4.38 10.59
C CYS A 44 -13.28 -5.73 11.29
N PRO A 45 -14.54 -6.08 11.62
CA PRO A 45 -14.86 -7.41 12.13
C PRO A 45 -14.44 -8.49 11.14
N GLY A 46 -13.78 -9.56 11.63
CA GLY A 46 -13.28 -10.65 10.81
C GLY A 46 -12.05 -10.30 9.95
N CYS A 47 -11.38 -9.18 10.23
CA CYS A 47 -10.13 -8.79 9.54
C CYS A 47 -9.14 -9.95 9.50
N HIS A 48 -8.47 -10.13 8.34
CA HIS A 48 -7.47 -11.19 8.16
C HIS A 48 -6.17 -10.93 8.92
N ASN A 49 -5.89 -9.66 9.28
CA ASN A 49 -4.65 -9.24 9.92
C ASN A 49 -4.92 -8.47 11.23
N PRO A 50 -5.70 -9.03 12.20
CA PRO A 50 -6.07 -8.29 13.40
C PRO A 50 -4.86 -7.87 14.26
N GLN A 51 -3.73 -8.58 14.15
CA GLN A 51 -2.47 -8.24 14.82
C GLN A 51 -1.87 -6.91 14.34
N THR A 52 -2.29 -6.40 13.19
CA THR A 52 -1.82 -5.12 12.64
C THR A 52 -2.65 -3.92 13.09
N HIS A 53 -3.74 -4.12 13.86
CA HIS A 53 -4.63 -3.02 14.27
C HIS A 53 -3.96 -2.05 15.24
N ALA A 54 -3.23 -2.58 16.25
CA ALA A 54 -2.59 -1.73 17.25
C ALA A 54 -1.55 -0.81 16.59
N PHE A 55 -1.58 0.48 16.93
CA PHE A 55 -0.55 1.44 16.49
C PHE A 55 0.78 1.25 17.23
N ALA A 56 0.76 0.59 18.39
CA ALA A 56 1.96 0.10 19.06
C ALA A 56 2.33 -1.30 18.55
N GLY A 57 3.62 -1.65 18.58
CA GLY A 57 4.10 -2.94 18.08
C GLY A 57 4.79 -2.80 16.72
N GLY A 58 5.02 -3.93 16.06
CA GLY A 58 5.80 -3.97 14.83
C GLY A 58 7.28 -3.61 15.03
N THR A 59 7.99 -3.52 13.93
CA THR A 59 9.42 -3.17 13.88
C THR A 59 9.62 -1.92 13.04
N TRP A 60 10.51 -1.03 13.44
CA TRP A 60 10.90 0.11 12.65
C TRP A 60 11.86 -0.32 11.53
N MET A 61 11.55 0.06 10.31
CA MET A 61 12.42 -0.10 9.14
C MET A 61 12.47 1.21 8.37
N THR A 62 13.61 1.49 7.76
CA THR A 62 13.73 2.59 6.81
C THR A 62 13.17 2.18 5.44
N ALA A 63 12.79 3.17 4.64
CA ALA A 63 12.40 2.93 3.25
C ALA A 63 13.54 2.26 2.45
N ALA A 64 14.79 2.65 2.73
CA ALA A 64 15.97 2.06 2.11
C ALA A 64 16.11 0.56 2.42
N GLU A 65 15.86 0.15 3.68
CA GLU A 65 15.89 -1.28 4.06
C GLU A 65 14.79 -2.09 3.36
N VAL A 66 13.59 -1.53 3.21
CA VAL A 66 12.50 -2.18 2.46
C VAL A 66 12.86 -2.30 0.98
N LEU A 67 13.40 -1.24 0.36
CA LEU A 67 13.83 -1.25 -1.03
C LEU A 67 15.00 -2.21 -1.27
N ALA A 68 15.93 -2.33 -0.32
CA ALA A 68 17.03 -3.28 -0.41
C ALA A 68 16.49 -4.72 -0.51
N ARG A 69 15.54 -5.11 0.36
CA ARG A 69 14.88 -6.42 0.29
C ARG A 69 14.12 -6.61 -1.02
N PHE A 70 13.38 -5.59 -1.45
CA PHE A 70 12.64 -5.64 -2.72
C PHE A 70 13.56 -5.93 -3.91
N ARG A 71 14.76 -5.36 -3.92
CA ARG A 71 15.75 -5.51 -5.01
C ARG A 71 16.53 -6.83 -4.99
N GLU A 72 16.41 -7.63 -3.93
CA GLU A 72 17.04 -8.96 -3.84
C GLU A 72 16.44 -9.92 -4.88
N ASP A 73 15.14 -9.78 -5.20
CA ASP A 73 14.49 -10.63 -6.20
C ASP A 73 14.09 -9.83 -7.45
N PRO A 74 14.83 -9.97 -8.56
CA PRO A 74 14.52 -9.29 -9.82
C PRO A 74 13.23 -9.79 -10.50
N LEU A 75 12.66 -10.92 -10.09
CA LEU A 75 11.43 -11.50 -10.65
C LEU A 75 10.17 -10.82 -10.12
N LEU A 76 10.26 -10.04 -9.07
CA LEU A 76 9.12 -9.31 -8.53
C LEU A 76 8.54 -8.36 -9.56
N ALA A 77 7.23 -8.46 -9.79
CA ALA A 77 6.47 -7.54 -10.63
C ALA A 77 6.28 -6.17 -9.97
N GLY A 78 6.25 -6.14 -8.64
CA GLY A 78 6.07 -4.93 -7.86
C GLY A 78 5.94 -5.17 -6.37
N ILE A 79 5.59 -4.11 -5.66
CA ILE A 79 5.32 -4.15 -4.22
C ILE A 79 3.83 -4.02 -3.93
N THR A 80 3.37 -4.66 -2.87
CA THR A 80 2.04 -4.47 -2.29
C THR A 80 2.18 -3.83 -0.91
N LEU A 81 1.54 -2.70 -0.72
CA LEU A 81 1.41 -2.00 0.55
C LEU A 81 0.08 -2.40 1.18
N THR A 82 0.13 -3.06 2.33
CA THR A 82 -1.03 -3.69 2.97
C THR A 82 -0.83 -3.79 4.50
N GLY A 83 -1.53 -4.70 5.16
CA GLY A 83 -1.40 -5.01 6.59
C GLY A 83 -2.38 -4.25 7.44
N GLY A 84 -1.91 -3.24 8.18
CA GLY A 84 -2.74 -2.24 8.84
C GLY A 84 -3.37 -1.27 7.82
N GLU A 85 -3.20 0.03 8.02
CA GLU A 85 -3.66 1.04 7.06
C GLU A 85 -2.47 1.79 6.45
N PRO A 86 -2.10 1.52 5.20
CA PRO A 86 -0.96 2.20 4.55
C PRO A 86 -1.06 3.72 4.55
N PHE A 87 -2.25 4.28 4.35
CA PHE A 87 -2.43 5.74 4.33
C PHE A 87 -2.21 6.42 5.68
N CYS A 88 -2.22 5.67 6.80
CA CYS A 88 -1.76 6.19 8.10
C CYS A 88 -0.23 6.39 8.14
N GLN A 89 0.52 5.82 7.22
CA GLN A 89 1.96 5.96 7.07
C GLN A 89 2.34 6.45 5.65
N ALA A 90 1.48 7.25 5.02
CA ALA A 90 1.65 7.68 3.64
C ALA A 90 3.01 8.36 3.38
N GLY A 91 3.48 9.21 4.29
CA GLY A 91 4.76 9.93 4.15
C GLY A 91 5.95 9.00 3.88
N PRO A 92 6.32 8.11 4.81
CA PRO A 92 7.44 7.19 4.58
C PRO A 92 7.16 6.18 3.46
N LEU A 93 5.92 5.75 3.24
CA LEU A 93 5.59 4.83 2.16
C LEU A 93 5.74 5.45 0.76
N CYS A 94 5.63 6.78 0.62
CA CYS A 94 5.93 7.46 -0.64
C CYS A 94 7.39 7.21 -1.10
N ALA A 95 8.34 7.14 -0.17
CA ALA A 95 9.74 6.87 -0.53
C ALA A 95 9.91 5.44 -1.07
N VAL A 96 9.25 4.45 -0.45
CA VAL A 96 9.25 3.06 -0.93
C VAL A 96 8.60 2.97 -2.31
N ALA A 97 7.39 3.52 -2.46
CA ALA A 97 6.65 3.49 -3.72
C ALA A 97 7.41 4.17 -4.86
N ALA A 98 8.00 5.33 -4.61
CA ALA A 98 8.82 6.05 -5.59
C ALA A 98 10.05 5.23 -6.02
N GLY A 99 10.74 4.57 -5.09
CA GLY A 99 11.87 3.70 -5.39
C GLY A 99 11.47 2.51 -6.27
N VAL A 100 10.36 1.85 -5.96
CA VAL A 100 9.81 0.75 -6.76
C VAL A 100 9.42 1.22 -8.17
N LYS A 101 8.81 2.39 -8.29
CA LYS A 101 8.47 3.00 -9.60
C LYS A 101 9.74 3.36 -10.40
N ALA A 102 10.78 3.86 -9.75
CA ALA A 102 12.07 4.17 -10.39
C ALA A 102 12.74 2.90 -10.94
N ASP A 103 12.55 1.75 -10.30
CA ASP A 103 13.01 0.45 -10.78
C ASP A 103 12.13 -0.12 -11.93
N GLY A 104 11.15 0.63 -12.42
CA GLY A 104 10.24 0.21 -13.50
C GLY A 104 9.20 -0.83 -13.09
N LYS A 105 8.94 -0.96 -11.78
CA LYS A 105 7.99 -1.91 -11.20
C LYS A 105 6.71 -1.20 -10.77
N ASN A 106 5.66 -1.97 -10.43
CA ASN A 106 4.36 -1.41 -10.07
C ASN A 106 4.07 -1.45 -8.57
N VAL A 107 3.12 -0.62 -8.14
CA VAL A 107 2.69 -0.50 -6.74
C VAL A 107 1.20 -0.82 -6.62
N VAL A 108 0.87 -1.77 -5.77
CA VAL A 108 -0.49 -2.07 -5.33
C VAL A 108 -0.65 -1.57 -3.90
N THR A 109 -1.75 -0.89 -3.61
CA THR A 109 -2.04 -0.41 -2.25
C THR A 109 -3.44 -0.87 -1.82
N TYR A 110 -3.50 -1.54 -0.67
CA TYR A 110 -4.75 -1.89 0.01
C TYR A 110 -5.10 -0.80 1.02
N THR A 111 -6.38 -0.53 1.17
CA THR A 111 -6.87 0.43 2.16
C THR A 111 -8.28 0.08 2.62
N GLY A 112 -8.59 0.40 3.87
CA GLY A 112 -9.96 0.34 4.39
C GLY A 112 -10.77 1.60 4.07
N TYR A 113 -10.13 2.68 3.61
CA TYR A 113 -10.82 3.85 3.08
C TYR A 113 -11.38 3.58 1.69
N THR A 114 -12.39 4.33 1.29
CA THR A 114 -12.77 4.43 -0.14
C THR A 114 -11.90 5.47 -0.84
N LEU A 115 -11.79 5.39 -2.16
CA LEU A 115 -11.04 6.39 -2.94
C LEU A 115 -11.56 7.80 -2.68
N GLU A 116 -12.88 7.98 -2.59
CA GLU A 116 -13.52 9.27 -2.33
C GLU A 116 -13.10 9.86 -0.97
N GLN A 117 -12.95 9.00 0.05
CA GLN A 117 -12.42 9.42 1.36
C GLN A 117 -10.94 9.81 1.27
N LEU A 118 -10.14 9.04 0.52
CA LEU A 118 -8.73 9.34 0.29
C LEU A 118 -8.53 10.64 -0.50
N GLU A 119 -9.38 10.91 -1.49
CA GLU A 119 -9.37 12.17 -2.25
C GLU A 119 -9.66 13.39 -1.37
N GLU A 120 -10.59 13.25 -0.41
CA GLU A 120 -10.84 14.31 0.57
C GLU A 120 -9.64 14.51 1.51
N MET A 121 -9.04 13.41 1.99
CA MET A 121 -7.81 13.47 2.81
C MET A 121 -6.65 14.10 2.03
N ALA A 122 -6.51 13.76 0.75
CA ALA A 122 -5.44 14.25 -0.12
C ALA A 122 -5.47 15.79 -0.35
N ARG A 123 -6.63 16.43 -0.16
CA ARG A 123 -6.75 17.90 -0.22
C ARG A 123 -6.02 18.61 0.91
N GLN A 124 -5.82 17.93 2.04
CA GLN A 124 -5.22 18.47 3.25
C GLN A 124 -3.86 17.83 3.58
N ASP A 125 -3.60 16.65 3.04
CA ASP A 125 -2.37 15.88 3.28
C ASP A 125 -1.67 15.56 1.94
N ALA A 126 -0.57 16.25 1.69
CA ALA A 126 0.24 16.06 0.49
C ALA A 126 0.86 14.65 0.39
N ALA A 127 1.09 13.96 1.52
CA ALA A 127 1.62 12.60 1.51
C ALA A 127 0.55 11.60 1.04
N VAL A 128 -0.69 11.78 1.46
CA VAL A 128 -1.83 10.97 0.96
C VAL A 128 -2.00 11.17 -0.55
N HIS A 129 -1.98 12.45 -1.02
CA HIS A 129 -2.02 12.76 -2.44
C HIS A 129 -0.88 12.07 -3.20
N ARG A 130 0.34 12.18 -2.70
CA ARG A 130 1.52 11.60 -3.35
C ARG A 130 1.47 10.07 -3.38
N LEU A 131 0.99 9.42 -2.33
CA LEU A 131 0.86 7.96 -2.33
C LEU A 131 -0.19 7.48 -3.34
N LEU A 132 -1.30 8.21 -3.51
CA LEU A 132 -2.27 7.93 -4.58
C LEU A 132 -1.64 8.04 -5.98
N GLU A 133 -0.84 9.09 -6.24
CA GLU A 133 -0.13 9.24 -7.52
C GLU A 133 0.86 8.09 -7.81
N LEU A 134 1.45 7.51 -6.77
CA LEU A 134 2.43 6.43 -6.88
C LEU A 134 1.80 5.05 -6.97
N THR A 135 0.51 4.93 -6.61
CA THR A 135 -0.24 3.67 -6.64
C THR A 135 -0.76 3.38 -8.04
N ASP A 136 -0.46 2.21 -8.59
CA ASP A 136 -0.98 1.77 -9.89
C ASP A 136 -2.33 1.07 -9.76
N LEU A 137 -2.47 0.20 -8.75
CA LEU A 137 -3.71 -0.49 -8.41
C LEU A 137 -4.08 -0.21 -6.96
N LEU A 138 -5.24 0.36 -6.74
CA LEU A 138 -5.83 0.55 -5.41
C LEU A 138 -6.90 -0.52 -5.17
N VAL A 139 -6.78 -1.24 -4.05
CA VAL A 139 -7.84 -2.10 -3.52
C VAL A 139 -8.47 -1.35 -2.36
N ASP A 140 -9.63 -0.76 -2.58
CA ASP A 140 -10.27 0.17 -1.65
C ASP A 140 -11.50 -0.39 -0.96
N GLY A 141 -11.82 0.19 0.19
CA GLY A 141 -13.00 -0.11 0.99
C GLY A 141 -12.73 -1.06 2.16
N PRO A 142 -13.51 -0.94 3.24
CA PRO A 142 -13.35 -1.77 4.42
C PRO A 142 -13.70 -3.24 4.13
N PHE A 143 -13.07 -4.15 4.86
CA PHE A 143 -13.51 -5.55 4.82
C PHE A 143 -14.88 -5.67 5.52
N ILE A 144 -15.85 -6.26 4.83
CA ILE A 144 -17.19 -6.53 5.35
C ILE A 144 -17.40 -8.04 5.41
N GLU A 145 -17.40 -8.60 6.62
CA GLU A 145 -17.48 -10.05 6.85
C GLU A 145 -18.71 -10.68 6.19
N ALA A 146 -19.87 -10.00 6.22
CA ALA A 146 -21.10 -10.46 5.57
C ALA A 146 -21.01 -10.54 4.03
N GLN A 147 -20.01 -9.90 3.44
CA GLN A 147 -19.74 -9.90 1.99
C GLN A 147 -18.45 -10.64 1.65
N ARG A 148 -17.91 -11.40 2.61
CA ARG A 148 -16.72 -12.23 2.41
C ARG A 148 -16.95 -13.22 1.29
N ASP A 149 -15.98 -13.27 0.37
CA ASP A 149 -15.99 -14.20 -0.75
C ASP A 149 -14.54 -14.57 -1.10
N LEU A 150 -14.21 -15.85 -1.02
CA LEU A 150 -12.85 -16.37 -1.25
C LEU A 150 -12.53 -16.55 -2.74
N ASP A 151 -13.53 -16.47 -3.61
CA ASP A 151 -13.34 -16.59 -5.06
C ASP A 151 -13.03 -15.23 -5.71
N LEU A 152 -13.12 -14.13 -4.95
CA LEU A 152 -12.78 -12.80 -5.43
C LEU A 152 -11.27 -12.62 -5.60
N LEU A 153 -10.87 -12.15 -6.78
CA LEU A 153 -9.48 -11.87 -7.09
C LEU A 153 -8.98 -10.66 -6.26
N PHE A 154 -7.89 -10.85 -5.52
CA PHE A 154 -7.15 -9.84 -4.75
C PHE A 154 -7.94 -9.03 -3.70
N ARG A 155 -9.13 -9.45 -3.29
CA ARG A 155 -9.96 -8.78 -2.30
C ARG A 155 -10.70 -9.76 -1.42
N GLY A 156 -11.05 -9.34 -0.20
CA GLY A 156 -11.65 -10.22 0.79
C GLY A 156 -13.16 -10.18 0.84
N SER A 157 -13.79 -9.10 0.37
CA SER A 157 -15.25 -8.91 0.40
C SER A 157 -15.76 -8.18 -0.86
N ALA A 158 -16.99 -8.47 -1.23
CA ALA A 158 -17.57 -8.04 -2.52
C ALA A 158 -17.71 -6.52 -2.68
N ASN A 159 -17.80 -5.77 -1.58
CA ASN A 159 -17.85 -4.31 -1.58
C ASN A 159 -16.54 -3.64 -1.97
N GLN A 160 -15.41 -4.32 -1.82
CA GLN A 160 -14.10 -3.76 -2.17
C GLN A 160 -13.94 -3.67 -3.69
N ARG A 161 -13.25 -2.61 -4.13
CA ARG A 161 -13.04 -2.32 -5.55
C ARG A 161 -11.57 -2.49 -5.92
N LEU A 162 -11.33 -2.89 -7.15
CA LEU A 162 -10.02 -2.88 -7.80
C LEU A 162 -10.00 -1.68 -8.76
N LEU A 163 -9.22 -0.65 -8.45
CA LEU A 163 -9.19 0.61 -9.17
C LEU A 163 -7.82 0.86 -9.80
N ASP A 164 -7.80 1.04 -11.10
CA ASP A 164 -6.61 1.46 -11.85
C ASP A 164 -6.39 2.96 -11.65
N LEU A 165 -5.31 3.33 -10.98
CA LEU A 165 -4.94 4.72 -10.70
C LEU A 165 -3.81 5.26 -11.58
N ARG A 166 -3.35 4.52 -12.59
CA ARG A 166 -2.22 4.95 -13.44
C ARG A 166 -2.44 6.30 -14.14
N ALA A 167 -3.69 6.72 -14.30
CA ALA A 167 -4.05 8.03 -14.85
C ALA A 167 -4.69 8.97 -13.82
N TRP A 168 -4.71 8.60 -12.53
CA TRP A 168 -5.23 9.45 -11.46
C TRP A 168 -4.40 10.76 -11.33
N PRO A 169 -5.01 11.93 -11.06
CA PRO A 169 -6.43 12.17 -10.78
C PRO A 169 -7.30 12.38 -12.03
N ALA A 170 -6.73 12.39 -13.23
CA ALA A 170 -7.47 12.68 -14.45
C ALA A 170 -8.51 11.60 -14.80
N GLU A 171 -8.21 10.35 -14.51
CA GLU A 171 -9.09 9.21 -14.78
C GLU A 171 -8.88 8.09 -13.77
N VAL A 172 -9.97 7.43 -13.39
CA VAL A 172 -9.99 6.18 -12.60
C VAL A 172 -10.83 5.16 -13.35
N ARG A 173 -10.31 3.96 -13.50
CA ARG A 173 -11.01 2.86 -14.17
C ARG A 173 -11.09 1.65 -13.24
N PRO A 174 -12.12 0.79 -13.39
CA PRO A 174 -12.05 -0.55 -12.84
C PRO A 174 -10.79 -1.24 -13.40
N TRP A 175 -10.02 -1.88 -12.52
CA TRP A 175 -8.86 -2.63 -12.97
C TRP A 175 -9.29 -3.98 -13.55
N GLU A 176 -8.79 -4.31 -14.72
CA GLU A 176 -9.07 -5.59 -15.39
C GLU A 176 -7.78 -6.43 -15.54
N THR A 177 -6.71 -5.80 -15.97
CA THR A 177 -5.39 -6.43 -16.15
C THR A 177 -4.32 -5.35 -16.34
N TRP A 178 -3.07 -5.74 -16.20
CA TRP A 178 -1.93 -4.89 -16.58
C TRP A 178 -1.72 -4.90 -18.10
#